data_082d5bdebc7d3137ad10f09cd1f99c39
#
_entry.id   082d5bdebc7d3137ad10f09cd1f99c39
#
_cell.length_a   1.000
_cell.length_b   1.000
_cell.length_c   1.000
_cell.angle_alpha   90.00
_cell.angle_beta   90.00
_cell.angle_gamma   90.00
#
_symmetry.space_group_name_H-M   'P 1'
#
loop_
_entity.id
_entity.type
_entity.pdbx_description
1 polymer ?
#
loop_
_entity_poly.entity_id
_entity_poly.type
_entity_poly.pdbx_seq_one_letter_code
_entity_poly.pdbx_strand_id
1 'polypeptide(L)'
;ILASTSNVGSTGSSGCLFFSAGASQRGNSGHLSFATSYATGGATGSISMAIGSGTSGFGGSARLYSGQCDVSTGGSIDVWGGESTTTSSGAISLCCVNTGLDGGSGRLLFSSGFASISNSGAVCIGSGAGLNGRAGAISISPGSGTSALGGSIVVWAGQTISLTGGDTAVRAGGASAASSGAVSVMSANNGRLGISGRLVLSSGCALSGNSGSVTLG
;
A
#
# COMPACT_ATOMS: atom_id res chain seq x y z
N ILE A 1 -24.94 18.24 18.71
CA ILE A 1 -24.57 19.48 18.01
C ILE A 1 -24.42 19.14 16.53
N LEU A 2 -25.10 19.89 15.67
CA LEU A 2 -24.99 19.77 14.21
C LEU A 2 -24.38 21.06 13.67
N ALA A 3 -23.27 20.93 12.92
CA ALA A 3 -22.69 22.02 12.18
C ALA A 3 -22.74 21.65 10.68
N SER A 4 -23.47 22.40 9.89
CA SER A 4 -23.66 22.15 8.47
C SER A 4 -23.81 23.44 7.70
N THR A 5 -23.50 23.40 6.41
CA THR A 5 -23.86 24.48 5.48
C THR A 5 -25.22 24.17 4.84
N SER A 6 -25.93 25.19 4.44
CA SER A 6 -27.24 25.06 3.82
C SER A 6 -27.13 24.35 2.45
N ASN A 7 -28.17 23.59 2.14
CA ASN A 7 -28.33 23.05 0.78
C ASN A 7 -28.69 24.18 -0.17
N VAL A 8 -28.18 24.12 -1.37
CA VAL A 8 -28.55 25.02 -2.48
C VAL A 8 -29.56 24.31 -3.37
N GLY A 9 -30.54 25.04 -3.88
CA GLY A 9 -31.54 24.50 -4.80
C GLY A 9 -30.92 24.00 -6.13
N SER A 10 -31.67 24.16 -7.21
CA SER A 10 -31.29 23.60 -8.52
C SER A 10 -30.03 24.22 -9.15
N THR A 11 -29.59 25.40 -8.73
CA THR A 11 -28.41 26.10 -9.27
C THR A 11 -27.62 26.76 -8.17
N GLY A 12 -26.30 26.70 -8.24
CA GLY A 12 -25.39 27.32 -7.28
C GLY A 12 -24.47 26.33 -6.57
N SER A 13 -23.57 26.82 -5.72
CA SER A 13 -22.65 26.04 -4.91
C SER A 13 -22.99 26.16 -3.43
N SER A 14 -22.96 25.06 -2.70
CA SER A 14 -23.14 25.07 -1.23
C SER A 14 -21.95 25.72 -0.53
N GLY A 15 -22.12 26.11 0.72
CA GLY A 15 -21.07 26.75 1.52
C GLY A 15 -19.96 25.80 1.94
N CYS A 16 -18.86 26.39 2.41
CA CYS A 16 -17.73 25.67 2.99
C CYS A 16 -17.79 25.67 4.51
N LEU A 17 -17.32 24.59 5.14
CA LEU A 17 -17.13 24.48 6.58
C LEU A 17 -15.65 24.28 6.86
N PHE A 18 -15.03 25.16 7.65
CA PHE A 18 -13.61 25.11 8.00
C PHE A 18 -13.41 24.90 9.49
N PHE A 19 -12.56 23.93 9.82
CA PHE A 19 -12.00 23.75 11.16
C PHE A 19 -10.49 23.85 11.07
N SER A 20 -9.89 24.80 11.79
CA SER A 20 -8.44 24.97 11.80
C SER A 20 -7.93 25.40 13.18
N ALA A 21 -6.74 24.95 13.53
CA ALA A 21 -5.99 25.51 14.64
C ALA A 21 -5.26 26.79 14.18
N GLY A 22 -5.04 27.73 15.12
CA GLY A 22 -4.36 28.99 14.83
C GLY A 22 -2.88 28.80 14.49
N ALA A 23 -2.35 29.71 13.66
CA ALA A 23 -0.93 29.78 13.34
C ALA A 23 -0.14 30.45 14.47
N SER A 24 1.15 30.10 14.63
CA SER A 24 2.07 30.75 15.54
C SER A 24 3.33 31.19 14.80
N GLN A 25 3.83 32.40 15.11
CA GLN A 25 5.08 32.92 14.51
C GLN A 25 6.35 32.53 15.28
N ARG A 26 6.27 32.27 16.60
CA ARG A 26 7.41 32.02 17.48
C ARG A 26 7.25 30.83 18.42
N GLY A 27 6.16 30.12 18.36
CA GLY A 27 5.86 28.97 19.20
C GLY A 27 5.18 27.88 18.38
N ASN A 28 4.67 26.84 19.06
CA ASN A 28 3.93 25.78 18.42
C ASN A 28 2.52 26.26 18.01
N SER A 29 2.02 25.82 16.86
CA SER A 29 0.62 25.98 16.49
C SER A 29 -0.25 25.04 17.33
N GLY A 30 -1.56 25.32 17.39
CA GLY A 30 -2.53 24.46 18.05
C GLY A 30 -2.70 23.12 17.29
N HIS A 31 -3.33 22.16 17.94
CA HIS A 31 -3.74 20.91 17.31
C HIS A 31 -5.27 20.84 17.17
N LEU A 32 -5.74 20.06 16.23
CA LEU A 32 -7.14 19.75 16.01
C LEU A 32 -7.36 18.26 16.25
N SER A 33 -8.29 17.88 17.12
CA SER A 33 -8.58 16.50 17.47
C SER A 33 -10.05 16.16 17.25
N PHE A 34 -10.30 15.05 16.56
CA PHE A 34 -11.62 14.44 16.44
C PHE A 34 -11.56 13.05 17.06
N ALA A 35 -12.33 12.80 18.10
CA ALA A 35 -12.33 11.53 18.81
C ALA A 35 -13.73 11.14 19.26
N THR A 36 -14.01 9.84 19.28
CA THR A 36 -15.13 9.26 20.02
C THR A 36 -14.68 8.83 21.40
N SER A 37 -15.58 8.85 22.38
CA SER A 37 -15.25 8.43 23.75
C SER A 37 -15.35 6.91 23.90
N TYR A 38 -14.82 6.38 25.01
CA TYR A 38 -14.92 4.98 25.36
C TYR A 38 -16.34 4.60 25.83
N ALA A 39 -16.67 3.32 25.74
CA ALA A 39 -17.89 2.74 26.30
C ALA A 39 -17.53 1.57 27.23
N THR A 40 -18.14 1.51 28.42
CA THR A 40 -17.87 0.45 29.43
C THR A 40 -18.74 -0.77 29.26
N GLY A 41 -19.87 -0.69 28.60
CA GLY A 41 -20.84 -1.80 28.49
C GLY A 41 -21.46 -1.92 27.09
N GLY A 42 -20.83 -1.37 26.06
CA GLY A 42 -21.34 -1.42 24.71
C GLY A 42 -20.28 -1.07 23.66
N ALA A 43 -20.68 -0.92 22.41
CA ALA A 43 -19.79 -0.51 21.34
C ALA A 43 -19.42 0.97 21.46
N THR A 44 -18.18 1.31 21.10
CA THR A 44 -17.72 2.71 20.94
C THR A 44 -18.32 3.35 19.70
N GLY A 45 -18.34 4.69 19.65
CA GLY A 45 -18.75 5.43 18.47
C GLY A 45 -17.78 5.30 17.30
N SER A 46 -18.20 5.71 16.11
CA SER A 46 -17.38 5.77 14.90
C SER A 46 -17.16 7.20 14.44
N ILE A 47 -16.04 7.43 13.73
CA ILE A 47 -15.79 8.64 12.96
C ILE A 47 -15.87 8.26 11.48
N SER A 48 -16.72 8.97 10.73
CA SER A 48 -16.88 8.75 9.28
C SER A 48 -16.56 10.03 8.51
N MET A 49 -15.67 9.93 7.56
CA MET A 49 -15.34 11.00 6.61
C MET A 49 -15.61 10.49 5.20
N ALA A 50 -16.55 11.12 4.50
CA ALA A 50 -16.95 10.73 3.16
C ALA A 50 -17.02 11.92 2.22
N ILE A 51 -16.64 11.71 0.98
CA ILE A 51 -16.83 12.66 -0.11
C ILE A 51 -18.15 12.29 -0.82
N GLY A 52 -19.01 13.29 -1.04
CA GLY A 52 -20.28 13.11 -1.73
C GLY A 52 -20.07 12.67 -3.19
N SER A 53 -21.05 11.94 -3.71
CA SER A 53 -21.09 11.55 -5.12
C SER A 53 -21.71 12.65 -5.99
N GLY A 54 -21.25 12.76 -7.22
CA GLY A 54 -21.83 13.61 -8.27
C GLY A 54 -22.33 12.77 -9.44
N THR A 55 -23.33 13.28 -10.15
CA THR A 55 -23.90 12.63 -11.36
C THR A 55 -23.21 13.10 -12.64
N SER A 56 -22.52 14.23 -12.61
CA SER A 56 -21.78 14.79 -13.75
C SER A 56 -20.55 15.52 -13.24
N GLY A 57 -19.47 15.52 -14.02
CA GLY A 57 -18.21 16.12 -13.63
C GLY A 57 -17.27 15.18 -12.88
N PHE A 58 -16.16 15.71 -12.37
CA PHE A 58 -15.17 14.92 -11.61
C PHE A 58 -15.62 14.76 -10.15
N GLY A 59 -15.37 13.59 -9.59
CA GLY A 59 -15.55 13.34 -8.15
C GLY A 59 -14.62 14.20 -7.29
N GLY A 60 -15.05 14.51 -6.06
CA GLY A 60 -14.20 15.19 -5.08
C GLY A 60 -13.04 14.32 -4.61
N SER A 61 -12.00 14.92 -4.01
CA SER A 61 -10.85 14.22 -3.46
C SER A 61 -10.72 14.42 -1.96
N ALA A 62 -10.39 13.37 -1.21
CA ALA A 62 -9.90 13.43 0.16
C ALA A 62 -8.37 13.39 0.15
N ARG A 63 -7.72 14.27 0.94
CA ARG A 63 -6.27 14.35 1.02
C ARG A 63 -5.83 14.45 2.47
N LEU A 64 -4.81 13.67 2.83
CA LEU A 64 -4.19 13.67 4.14
C LEU A 64 -2.69 13.93 3.97
N TYR A 65 -2.18 15.00 4.55
CA TYR A 65 -0.78 15.40 4.51
C TYR A 65 -0.24 15.60 5.92
N SER A 66 0.97 15.16 6.17
CA SER A 66 1.73 15.57 7.36
C SER A 66 2.41 16.92 7.14
N GLY A 67 2.82 17.56 8.23
CA GLY A 67 3.52 18.84 8.18
C GLY A 67 4.93 18.69 7.60
N GLN A 68 5.35 19.66 6.78
CA GLN A 68 6.71 19.80 6.30
C GLN A 68 7.58 20.55 7.33
N CYS A 69 8.86 20.24 7.41
CA CYS A 69 9.86 20.98 8.16
C CYS A 69 11.11 21.16 7.32
N ASP A 70 11.64 22.41 7.25
CA ASP A 70 12.80 22.73 6.39
C ASP A 70 14.14 22.39 7.05
N VAL A 71 14.22 22.34 8.37
CA VAL A 71 15.46 22.17 9.14
C VAL A 71 15.48 20.94 10.05
N SER A 72 14.40 20.18 10.10
CA SER A 72 14.28 18.97 10.93
C SER A 72 13.41 17.93 10.24
N THR A 73 13.06 16.86 10.93
CA THR A 73 12.21 15.80 10.40
C THR A 73 10.76 16.30 10.20
N GLY A 74 10.15 16.00 9.05
CA GLY A 74 8.74 16.23 8.79
C GLY A 74 7.84 15.37 9.68
N GLY A 75 6.53 15.67 9.71
CA GLY A 75 5.56 14.90 10.46
C GLY A 75 5.31 13.52 9.86
N SER A 76 4.73 12.59 10.64
CA SER A 76 4.25 11.27 10.20
C SER A 76 2.75 11.23 9.97
N ILE A 77 2.28 10.23 9.22
CA ILE A 77 0.90 9.80 9.14
C ILE A 77 0.85 8.35 9.57
N ASP A 78 0.17 8.07 10.69
CA ASP A 78 0.06 6.73 11.25
C ASP A 78 -1.39 6.25 11.18
N VAL A 79 -1.62 5.04 10.64
CA VAL A 79 -2.94 4.41 10.51
C VAL A 79 -2.89 3.04 11.16
N TRP A 80 -3.66 2.83 12.21
CA TRP A 80 -3.64 1.62 13.01
C TRP A 80 -5.04 1.00 13.12
N GLY A 81 -5.12 -0.33 13.05
CA GLY A 81 -6.33 -1.06 13.39
C GLY A 81 -6.51 -1.14 14.90
N GLY A 82 -7.76 -1.29 15.34
CA GLY A 82 -8.05 -1.45 16.77
C GLY A 82 -7.48 -2.76 17.32
N GLU A 83 -6.92 -2.70 18.53
CA GLU A 83 -6.43 -3.88 19.25
C GLU A 83 -7.58 -4.60 19.99
N SER A 84 -7.47 -5.91 20.12
CA SER A 84 -8.30 -6.72 21.02
C SER A 84 -7.43 -7.66 21.84
N THR A 85 -7.72 -7.77 23.13
CA THR A 85 -7.01 -8.66 24.07
C THR A 85 -7.58 -10.07 24.11
N THR A 86 -8.80 -10.28 23.65
CA THR A 86 -9.53 -11.56 23.79
C THR A 86 -10.06 -12.13 22.48
N THR A 87 -10.17 -11.30 21.44
CA THR A 87 -10.71 -11.70 20.14
C THR A 87 -9.82 -11.19 19.01
N SER A 88 -10.35 -11.00 17.82
CA SER A 88 -9.60 -10.51 16.67
C SER A 88 -9.46 -8.99 16.71
N SER A 89 -8.29 -8.49 16.28
CA SER A 89 -8.05 -7.06 16.02
C SER A 89 -8.85 -6.55 14.82
N GLY A 90 -8.98 -5.23 14.73
CA GLY A 90 -9.60 -4.56 13.59
C GLY A 90 -8.74 -4.68 12.31
N ALA A 91 -9.39 -4.61 11.15
CA ALA A 91 -8.74 -4.60 9.85
C ALA A 91 -8.51 -3.17 9.34
N ILE A 92 -7.44 -2.99 8.56
CA ILE A 92 -7.22 -1.81 7.71
C ILE A 92 -7.40 -2.25 6.26
N SER A 93 -8.30 -1.60 5.51
CA SER A 93 -8.56 -1.91 4.10
C SER A 93 -8.30 -0.68 3.22
N LEU A 94 -7.40 -0.83 2.25
CA LEU A 94 -7.08 0.18 1.23
C LEU A 94 -7.32 -0.44 -0.14
N CYS A 95 -8.34 0.04 -0.85
CA CYS A 95 -8.70 -0.50 -2.15
C CYS A 95 -9.20 0.59 -3.11
N CYS A 96 -8.98 0.38 -4.40
CA CYS A 96 -9.67 1.12 -5.44
C CYS A 96 -10.99 0.41 -5.76
N VAL A 97 -12.07 1.17 -5.92
CA VAL A 97 -13.37 0.60 -6.29
C VAL A 97 -13.44 0.28 -7.79
N ASN A 98 -14.37 -0.59 -8.14
CA ASN A 98 -14.61 -0.99 -9.52
C ASN A 98 -15.14 0.18 -10.35
N THR A 99 -14.79 0.19 -11.63
CA THR A 99 -15.38 1.12 -12.61
C THR A 99 -16.71 0.58 -13.13
N GLY A 100 -17.49 1.45 -13.78
CA GLY A 100 -18.66 1.05 -14.56
C GLY A 100 -18.26 0.37 -15.89
N LEU A 101 -19.14 0.47 -16.89
CA LEU A 101 -19.00 -0.22 -18.18
C LEU A 101 -17.78 0.22 -18.99
N ASP A 102 -17.41 1.52 -18.94
CA ASP A 102 -16.32 2.09 -19.71
C ASP A 102 -15.34 2.83 -18.77
N GLY A 103 -14.10 2.40 -18.75
CA GLY A 103 -13.04 3.05 -17.97
C GLY A 103 -12.13 2.06 -17.24
N GLY A 104 -10.96 2.53 -16.82
CA GLY A 104 -10.01 1.78 -16.00
C GLY A 104 -10.21 2.03 -14.51
N SER A 105 -9.98 1.03 -13.66
CA SER A 105 -9.98 1.21 -12.20
C SER A 105 -8.82 2.11 -11.75
N GLY A 106 -8.95 2.68 -10.56
CA GLY A 106 -7.89 3.50 -9.96
C GLY A 106 -6.63 2.71 -9.66
N ARG A 107 -5.52 3.41 -9.50
CA ARG A 107 -4.21 2.84 -9.13
C ARG A 107 -3.97 3.01 -7.62
N LEU A 108 -3.51 1.97 -6.96
CA LEU A 108 -2.95 2.03 -5.61
C LEU A 108 -1.42 2.06 -5.71
N LEU A 109 -0.77 3.06 -5.11
CA LEU A 109 0.68 3.25 -5.16
C LEU A 109 1.25 3.32 -3.75
N PHE A 110 2.22 2.45 -3.46
CA PHE A 110 3.07 2.52 -2.28
C PHE A 110 4.51 2.76 -2.72
N SER A 111 5.11 3.87 -2.29
CA SER A 111 6.50 4.19 -2.59
C SER A 111 7.11 5.01 -1.47
N SER A 112 8.40 4.82 -1.23
CA SER A 112 9.20 5.76 -0.46
C SER A 112 9.56 6.99 -1.30
N GLY A 113 9.90 8.09 -0.63
CA GLY A 113 10.33 9.31 -1.30
C GLY A 113 11.74 9.21 -1.89
N PHE A 114 12.08 10.15 -2.77
CA PHE A 114 13.43 10.34 -3.30
C PHE A 114 14.31 11.06 -2.28
N ALA A 115 15.56 10.65 -2.14
CA ALA A 115 16.59 11.34 -1.38
C ALA A 115 17.73 11.76 -2.30
N SER A 116 18.11 13.05 -2.28
CA SER A 116 19.14 13.61 -3.18
C SER A 116 20.57 13.35 -2.70
N ILE A 117 20.81 13.24 -1.41
CA ILE A 117 22.17 13.16 -0.82
C ILE A 117 22.29 11.94 0.13
N SER A 118 21.19 11.42 0.63
CA SER A 118 21.16 10.34 1.62
C SER A 118 20.35 9.13 1.09
N ASN A 119 20.16 8.12 1.93
CA ASN A 119 19.37 6.94 1.57
C ASN A 119 17.88 7.28 1.51
N SER A 120 17.16 6.73 0.52
CA SER A 120 15.70 6.75 0.51
C SER A 120 15.14 5.81 1.58
N GLY A 121 13.90 6.05 1.99
CA GLY A 121 13.20 5.17 2.92
C GLY A 121 12.92 3.78 2.33
N ALA A 122 12.62 2.81 3.18
CA ALA A 122 12.19 1.48 2.77
C ALA A 122 10.65 1.39 2.67
N VAL A 123 10.17 0.50 1.81
CA VAL A 123 8.78 0.01 1.82
C VAL A 123 8.79 -1.43 2.32
N CYS A 124 8.18 -1.68 3.50
CA CYS A 124 8.16 -2.99 4.14
C CYS A 124 6.73 -3.55 4.13
N ILE A 125 6.56 -4.77 3.65
CA ILE A 125 5.30 -5.51 3.65
C ILE A 125 5.54 -6.84 4.35
N GLY A 126 4.87 -7.07 5.48
CA GLY A 126 5.04 -8.28 6.29
C GLY A 126 3.74 -8.72 6.94
N SER A 127 3.60 -10.01 7.19
CA SER A 127 2.59 -10.57 8.08
C SER A 127 3.17 -10.74 9.49
N GLY A 128 2.31 -10.68 10.50
CA GLY A 128 2.71 -10.90 11.89
C GLY A 128 3.03 -12.37 12.19
N ALA A 129 3.79 -12.61 13.26
CA ALA A 129 4.06 -13.95 13.76
C ALA A 129 2.87 -14.51 14.54
N GLY A 130 2.64 -15.83 14.45
CA GLY A 130 1.71 -16.56 15.30
C GLY A 130 2.47 -17.42 16.29
N LEU A 131 2.26 -17.21 17.61
CA LEU A 131 2.97 -17.96 18.67
C LEU A 131 2.44 -19.39 18.83
N ASN A 132 1.13 -19.58 18.82
CA ASN A 132 0.46 -20.89 18.96
C ASN A 132 -0.44 -21.22 17.77
N GLY A 133 -0.23 -20.57 16.64
CA GLY A 133 -1.02 -20.73 15.45
C GLY A 133 -0.19 -20.47 14.18
N ARG A 134 -0.85 -20.39 13.05
CA ARG A 134 -0.20 -20.07 11.77
C ARG A 134 0.07 -18.58 11.67
N ALA A 135 1.22 -18.20 11.14
CA ALA A 135 1.48 -16.84 10.67
C ALA A 135 0.56 -16.48 9.48
N GLY A 136 0.32 -15.19 9.29
CA GLY A 136 -0.44 -14.69 8.15
C GLY A 136 0.30 -14.92 6.82
N ALA A 137 -0.43 -15.00 5.73
CA ALA A 137 0.14 -15.07 4.38
C ALA A 137 0.22 -13.67 3.74
N ILE A 138 1.20 -13.48 2.85
CA ILE A 138 1.24 -12.37 1.91
C ILE A 138 0.92 -12.94 0.54
N SER A 139 -0.12 -12.41 -0.13
CA SER A 139 -0.52 -12.81 -1.47
C SER A 139 -0.43 -11.63 -2.43
N ILE A 140 0.31 -11.80 -3.51
CA ILE A 140 0.45 -10.82 -4.59
C ILE A 140 0.02 -11.51 -5.88
N SER A 141 -1.09 -11.06 -6.47
CA SER A 141 -1.61 -11.62 -7.71
C SER A 141 -2.11 -10.51 -8.65
N PRO A 142 -1.71 -10.51 -9.92
CA PRO A 142 -2.32 -9.64 -10.89
C PRO A 142 -3.74 -10.11 -11.22
N GLY A 143 -4.58 -9.18 -11.69
CA GLY A 143 -5.92 -9.49 -12.18
C GLY A 143 -5.88 -10.31 -13.48
N SER A 144 -6.91 -11.12 -13.70
CA SER A 144 -7.13 -11.83 -14.95
C SER A 144 -7.84 -10.96 -15.98
N GLY A 145 -7.48 -11.10 -17.24
CA GLY A 145 -8.20 -10.51 -18.37
C GLY A 145 -8.95 -11.57 -19.18
N THR A 146 -10.11 -11.23 -19.72
CA THR A 146 -10.91 -12.13 -20.58
C THR A 146 -10.70 -11.90 -22.07
N SER A 147 -10.29 -10.71 -22.47
CA SER A 147 -10.18 -10.29 -23.88
C SER A 147 -8.82 -9.70 -24.26
N ALA A 148 -7.90 -9.59 -23.31
CA ALA A 148 -6.57 -9.01 -23.50
C ALA A 148 -5.52 -9.77 -22.69
N LEU A 149 -4.28 -9.28 -22.74
CA LEU A 149 -3.19 -9.87 -21.94
C LEU A 149 -3.51 -9.78 -20.43
N GLY A 150 -3.17 -10.82 -19.69
CA GLY A 150 -3.23 -10.83 -18.23
C GLY A 150 -2.25 -9.83 -17.61
N GLY A 151 -2.48 -9.47 -16.35
CA GLY A 151 -1.55 -8.64 -15.58
C GLY A 151 -0.21 -9.33 -15.34
N SER A 152 0.86 -8.55 -15.13
CA SER A 152 2.21 -9.05 -14.83
C SER A 152 2.67 -8.63 -13.43
N ILE A 153 3.53 -9.45 -12.82
CA ILE A 153 4.33 -9.10 -11.65
C ILE A 153 5.77 -8.91 -12.12
N VAL A 154 6.36 -7.75 -11.79
CA VAL A 154 7.75 -7.44 -12.13
C VAL A 154 8.50 -7.12 -10.86
N VAL A 155 9.62 -7.81 -10.62
CA VAL A 155 10.48 -7.62 -9.46
C VAL A 155 11.90 -7.30 -9.95
N TRP A 156 12.37 -6.10 -9.67
CA TRP A 156 13.72 -5.65 -10.02
C TRP A 156 14.47 -5.19 -8.79
N ALA A 157 15.73 -5.57 -8.69
CA ALA A 157 16.65 -4.98 -7.74
C ALA A 157 17.12 -3.60 -8.23
N GLY A 158 17.55 -2.74 -7.30
CA GLY A 158 18.05 -1.41 -7.61
C GLY A 158 19.39 -1.46 -8.38
N GLN A 159 19.59 -0.53 -9.29
CA GLN A 159 20.86 -0.35 -10.02
C GLN A 159 21.73 0.71 -9.34
N THR A 160 23.03 0.60 -9.50
CA THR A 160 24.02 1.60 -9.11
C THR A 160 25.03 1.82 -10.23
N ILE A 161 25.64 3.00 -10.28
CA ILE A 161 26.63 3.35 -11.30
C ILE A 161 28.04 2.96 -10.86
N SER A 162 28.33 3.03 -9.56
CA SER A 162 29.72 2.93 -9.05
C SER A 162 29.95 1.84 -8.00
N LEU A 163 28.93 1.15 -7.54
CA LEU A 163 29.02 0.11 -6.52
C LEU A 163 28.23 -1.15 -6.95
N THR A 164 28.13 -2.11 -6.04
CA THR A 164 27.36 -3.34 -6.29
C THR A 164 25.85 -3.03 -6.35
N GLY A 165 25.16 -3.54 -7.36
CA GLY A 165 23.70 -3.45 -7.46
C GLY A 165 23.00 -4.19 -6.33
N GLY A 166 21.71 -3.94 -6.16
CA GLY A 166 20.90 -4.62 -5.16
C GLY A 166 20.63 -6.07 -5.51
N ASP A 167 20.30 -6.88 -4.51
CA ASP A 167 19.96 -8.29 -4.66
C ASP A 167 18.44 -8.52 -4.66
N THR A 168 17.99 -9.52 -5.38
CA THR A 168 16.66 -10.12 -5.25
C THR A 168 16.80 -11.52 -4.69
N ALA A 169 16.30 -11.76 -3.46
CA ALA A 169 16.37 -13.04 -2.79
C ALA A 169 14.98 -13.64 -2.55
N VAL A 170 14.77 -14.90 -2.96
CA VAL A 170 13.56 -15.67 -2.70
C VAL A 170 13.94 -16.92 -1.92
N ARG A 171 13.41 -17.09 -0.70
CA ARG A 171 13.75 -18.19 0.20
C ARG A 171 12.49 -18.81 0.79
N ALA A 172 12.49 -20.12 0.92
CA ALA A 172 11.50 -20.82 1.72
C ALA A 172 11.81 -20.71 3.22
N GLY A 173 10.79 -20.82 4.07
CA GLY A 173 10.95 -20.85 5.52
C GLY A 173 11.59 -22.16 5.98
N GLY A 174 12.49 -22.08 6.95
CA GLY A 174 13.07 -23.26 7.63
C GLY A 174 12.18 -23.73 8.78
N ALA A 175 12.34 -24.99 9.18
CA ALA A 175 11.76 -25.56 10.37
C ALA A 175 12.86 -26.29 11.17
N SER A 176 12.81 -26.18 12.52
CA SER A 176 13.77 -26.85 13.40
C SER A 176 13.41 -28.29 13.72
N ALA A 177 12.14 -28.66 13.64
CA ALA A 177 11.64 -29.98 14.02
C ALA A 177 10.73 -30.63 12.96
N ALA A 178 10.62 -30.04 11.76
CA ALA A 178 9.80 -30.54 10.66
C ALA A 178 10.44 -30.20 9.31
N SER A 179 9.77 -30.51 8.20
CA SER A 179 10.26 -30.18 6.87
C SER A 179 10.21 -28.67 6.62
N SER A 180 11.21 -28.13 5.92
CA SER A 180 11.22 -26.76 5.43
C SER A 180 10.15 -26.56 4.35
N GLY A 181 9.79 -25.31 4.11
CA GLY A 181 8.94 -24.94 2.98
C GLY A 181 9.65 -25.13 1.63
N ALA A 182 8.90 -25.07 0.54
CA ALA A 182 9.40 -25.12 -0.81
C ALA A 182 9.31 -23.77 -1.53
N VAL A 183 10.23 -23.48 -2.44
CA VAL A 183 10.12 -22.45 -3.46
C VAL A 183 9.76 -23.13 -4.77
N SER A 184 8.62 -22.76 -5.36
CA SER A 184 8.18 -23.30 -6.65
C SER A 184 8.08 -22.20 -7.70
N VAL A 185 8.79 -22.35 -8.81
CA VAL A 185 8.76 -21.42 -9.95
C VAL A 185 8.42 -22.23 -11.20
N MET A 186 7.29 -21.96 -11.80
CA MET A 186 6.82 -22.70 -12.97
C MET A 186 6.02 -21.82 -13.92
N SER A 187 6.03 -22.12 -15.21
CA SER A 187 5.07 -21.58 -16.15
C SER A 187 3.76 -22.36 -16.06
N ALA A 188 2.64 -21.68 -16.28
CA ALA A 188 1.34 -22.32 -16.30
C ALA A 188 1.17 -23.20 -17.55
N ASN A 189 0.37 -24.27 -17.41
CA ASN A 189 -0.06 -25.05 -18.56
C ASN A 189 -1.03 -24.23 -19.41
N ASN A 190 -0.88 -24.33 -20.73
CA ASN A 190 -1.83 -23.77 -21.65
C ASN A 190 -3.06 -24.70 -21.85
N GLY A 191 -4.19 -24.09 -22.26
CA GLY A 191 -5.39 -24.84 -22.64
C GLY A 191 -5.23 -25.53 -24.01
N ARG A 192 -6.35 -25.72 -24.71
CA ARG A 192 -6.40 -26.49 -25.97
C ARG A 192 -5.63 -25.89 -27.14
N LEU A 193 -5.44 -24.56 -27.17
CA LEU A 193 -4.80 -23.85 -28.30
C LEU A 193 -3.75 -22.90 -27.76
N GLY A 194 -2.52 -23.01 -28.26
CA GLY A 194 -1.38 -22.18 -27.90
C GLY A 194 -0.25 -22.96 -27.24
N ILE A 195 0.80 -22.27 -26.85
CA ILE A 195 1.99 -22.83 -26.19
C ILE A 195 2.08 -22.36 -24.75
N SER A 196 2.62 -23.16 -23.85
CA SER A 196 2.90 -22.77 -22.46
C SER A 196 4.01 -21.71 -22.41
N GLY A 197 4.03 -20.95 -21.29
CA GLY A 197 5.09 -19.97 -21.06
C GLY A 197 6.47 -20.60 -20.91
N ARG A 198 7.51 -19.82 -21.10
CA ARG A 198 8.92 -20.22 -20.95
C ARG A 198 9.46 -19.75 -19.60
N LEU A 199 10.19 -20.60 -18.91
CA LEU A 199 11.04 -20.23 -17.78
C LEU A 199 12.48 -20.01 -18.29
N VAL A 200 13.07 -18.84 -18.00
CA VAL A 200 14.44 -18.49 -18.36
C VAL A 200 15.23 -18.19 -17.11
N LEU A 201 16.34 -18.89 -16.91
CA LEU A 201 17.33 -18.63 -15.88
C LEU A 201 18.65 -18.29 -16.60
N SER A 202 19.17 -17.08 -16.39
CA SER A 202 20.45 -16.69 -17.01
C SER A 202 21.21 -15.75 -16.08
N SER A 203 22.52 -15.82 -16.11
CA SER A 203 23.38 -14.77 -15.58
C SER A 203 23.46 -13.62 -16.58
N GLY A 204 23.71 -12.39 -16.08
CA GLY A 204 23.98 -11.25 -16.93
C GLY A 204 25.34 -11.36 -17.63
N CYS A 205 25.53 -10.56 -18.69
CA CYS A 205 26.84 -10.40 -19.34
C CYS A 205 27.64 -9.27 -18.70
N ALA A 206 28.95 -9.43 -18.61
CA ALA A 206 29.88 -8.38 -18.22
C ALA A 206 30.62 -7.84 -19.46
N LEU A 207 30.78 -6.51 -19.53
CA LEU A 207 31.57 -5.87 -20.61
C LEU A 207 33.07 -6.03 -20.40
N SER A 208 33.51 -6.07 -19.12
CA SER A 208 34.88 -6.40 -18.74
C SER A 208 34.83 -7.15 -17.40
N GLY A 209 35.48 -8.29 -17.31
CA GLY A 209 35.40 -9.19 -16.17
C GLY A 209 34.54 -10.41 -16.42
N ASN A 210 34.28 -11.19 -15.35
CA ASN A 210 33.50 -12.43 -15.44
C ASN A 210 32.00 -12.15 -15.27
N SER A 211 31.19 -12.84 -16.04
CA SER A 211 29.73 -12.91 -15.79
C SER A 211 29.42 -13.69 -14.53
N GLY A 212 28.26 -13.47 -13.95
CA GLY A 212 27.76 -14.29 -12.84
C GLY A 212 27.55 -15.76 -13.25
N SER A 213 27.30 -16.61 -12.26
CA SER A 213 26.99 -18.02 -12.48
C SER A 213 25.52 -18.32 -12.21
N VAL A 214 24.98 -19.34 -12.89
CA VAL A 214 23.72 -20.02 -12.55
C VAL A 214 24.08 -21.37 -11.97
N THR A 215 23.73 -21.61 -10.71
CA THR A 215 24.01 -22.90 -10.03
C THR A 215 22.70 -23.56 -9.66
N LEU A 216 22.56 -24.83 -10.02
CA LEU A 216 21.46 -25.71 -9.63
C LEU A 216 22.08 -26.80 -8.75
N GLY A 217 21.69 -26.85 -7.45
CA GLY A 217 22.19 -27.82 -6.47
C GLY A 217 21.21 -28.93 -6.19
#